data_d580aec473dc9e6354ccdb3b31663bb9
#
_entry.id   d580aec473dc9e6354ccdb3b31663bb9
#
_cell.length_a   1.000
_cell.length_b   1.000
_cell.length_c   1.000
_cell.angle_alpha   90.00
_cell.angle_beta   90.00
_cell.angle_gamma   90.00
#
_symmetry.space_group_name_H-M   'P 1'
#
loop_
_entity.id
_entity.type
_entity.pdbx_description
1 polymer ?
#
loop_
_entity_poly.entity_id
_entity_poly.type
_entity_poly.pdbx_seq_one_letter_code
_entity_poly.pdbx_strand_id
1 'polypeptide(L)'
;MSLSAWYRCIRGCEGRYSVFDVIYRCPTCGGLLEVAHDTAALKERSGAEWRALFDQGSRGRGQESGVRGQGSGVWDKVEWVLPQIRAENRVTLGEGYTPLIHSPRLGRELGAKDLWVKQCGVSHTGSFKDLGMTVLVSAVAQMMADGGSPVRAVACASTGDTSAALAAYAAAAGIPAIVFLPRGKISTAQLIQPIANGAHVLALDADFDGCMRIVKEVTRDNSIYLANSMNSLRVEGQKTVGIEIVQQLGWQVPDWIVLPSGNLGNISALAKGLALAHKLGVIDRLPRLAAAQAELANPLYRAYQTGFQRFEPMTAGATAASAIRIGDPVSYEKAVAALRQFDGVVEQANEDELADAAALADRAGLYACPHTGVALAVTAKLARRGVIQPGQRVVVISTAHGLKFSEFKIGYHEGALADVVTRHRNPPVELPADAGAVKAEIVRWLQGQ
;
A
#
# COMPACT_ATOMS: atom_id res chain seq x y z
N MET A 1 25.42 -17.50 -11.44
CA MET A 1 25.75 -16.04 -11.55
C MET A 1 25.21 -15.29 -10.36
N SER A 2 25.82 -14.17 -9.97
CA SER A 2 25.32 -13.31 -8.88
C SER A 2 24.07 -12.56 -9.37
N LEU A 3 22.96 -12.65 -8.64
CA LEU A 3 21.75 -11.88 -8.91
C LEU A 3 22.01 -10.39 -8.71
N SER A 4 21.51 -9.55 -9.60
CA SER A 4 21.72 -8.11 -9.53
C SER A 4 20.46 -7.31 -9.87
N ALA A 5 20.39 -6.10 -9.31
CA ALA A 5 19.36 -5.12 -9.57
C ALA A 5 20.00 -3.73 -9.77
N TRP A 6 19.37 -2.89 -10.59
CA TRP A 6 19.84 -1.53 -10.90
C TRP A 6 18.68 -0.61 -11.21
N TYR A 7 18.89 0.70 -11.08
CA TYR A 7 17.91 1.66 -11.60
C TYR A 7 18.02 1.78 -13.11
N ARG A 8 16.87 1.86 -13.78
CA ARG A 8 16.73 2.24 -15.19
C ARG A 8 15.59 3.24 -15.39
N CYS A 9 15.64 3.99 -16.48
CA CYS A 9 14.57 4.90 -16.87
C CYS A 9 13.35 4.13 -17.39
N ILE A 10 12.14 4.50 -16.93
CA ILE A 10 10.89 3.88 -17.42
C ILE A 10 10.56 4.26 -18.87
N ARG A 11 11.14 5.35 -19.38
CA ARG A 11 10.96 5.85 -20.74
C ARG A 11 12.01 5.32 -21.73
N GLY A 12 12.85 4.37 -21.28
CA GLY A 12 13.82 3.71 -22.15
C GLY A 12 15.11 4.48 -22.42
N CYS A 13 15.42 5.58 -21.70
CA CYS A 13 16.75 6.19 -21.78
C CYS A 13 17.83 5.18 -21.39
N GLU A 14 18.95 5.22 -22.12
CA GLU A 14 20.12 4.40 -21.80
C GLU A 14 20.70 4.76 -20.43
N GLY A 15 21.29 3.78 -19.76
CA GLY A 15 21.95 3.92 -18.47
C GLY A 15 21.45 2.90 -17.44
N ARG A 16 22.40 2.41 -16.65
CA ARG A 16 22.17 1.60 -15.46
C ARG A 16 22.84 2.31 -14.29
N TYR A 17 22.07 2.55 -13.25
CA TYR A 17 22.56 3.23 -12.04
C TYR A 17 22.49 2.28 -10.86
N SER A 18 23.43 2.37 -9.94
CA SER A 18 23.41 1.54 -8.74
C SER A 18 22.12 1.80 -7.93
N VAL A 19 21.56 0.74 -7.33
CA VAL A 19 20.44 0.89 -6.39
C VAL A 19 20.83 1.60 -5.10
N PHE A 20 22.14 1.81 -4.89
CA PHE A 20 22.72 2.57 -3.78
C PHE A 20 23.12 4.00 -4.19
N ASP A 21 22.86 4.43 -5.43
CA ASP A 21 23.02 5.83 -5.83
C ASP A 21 21.86 6.67 -5.26
N VAL A 22 22.17 7.89 -4.80
CA VAL A 22 21.16 8.84 -4.37
C VAL A 22 20.55 9.54 -5.59
N ILE A 23 19.68 8.84 -6.27
CA ILE A 23 19.05 9.28 -7.53
C ILE A 23 17.55 8.94 -7.51
N TYR A 24 16.70 9.91 -7.88
CA TYR A 24 15.25 9.75 -7.85
C TYR A 24 14.58 9.83 -9.22
N ARG A 25 15.26 10.45 -10.18
CA ARG A 25 14.79 10.65 -11.56
C ARG A 25 15.90 10.37 -12.56
N CYS A 26 15.53 10.03 -13.78
CA CYS A 26 16.46 9.84 -14.87
C CYS A 26 17.24 11.13 -15.15
N PRO A 27 18.59 11.12 -15.15
CA PRO A 27 19.39 12.32 -15.45
C PRO A 27 19.20 12.83 -16.86
N THR A 28 18.83 11.95 -17.81
CA THR A 28 18.68 12.30 -19.23
C THR A 28 17.34 12.98 -19.51
N CYS A 29 16.20 12.46 -18.99
CA CYS A 29 14.87 12.94 -19.37
C CYS A 29 14.02 13.44 -18.19
N GLY A 30 14.53 13.42 -16.97
CA GLY A 30 13.76 13.78 -15.76
C GLY A 30 12.62 12.81 -15.41
N GLY A 31 12.41 11.75 -16.18
CA GLY A 31 11.39 10.73 -15.96
C GLY A 31 11.64 9.90 -14.70
N LEU A 32 10.65 9.08 -14.33
CA LEU A 32 10.80 8.18 -13.19
C LEU A 32 11.82 7.08 -13.48
N LEU A 33 12.48 6.62 -12.42
CA LEU A 33 13.28 5.41 -12.42
C LEU A 33 12.46 4.23 -11.92
N GLU A 34 12.87 3.04 -12.29
CA GLU A 34 12.44 1.77 -11.69
C GLU A 34 13.66 0.89 -11.39
N VAL A 35 13.53 -0.02 -10.43
CA VAL A 35 14.53 -1.05 -10.22
C VAL A 35 14.32 -2.16 -11.24
N ALA A 36 15.32 -2.46 -12.03
CA ALA A 36 15.35 -3.60 -12.93
C ALA A 36 16.16 -4.74 -12.30
N HIS A 37 15.82 -5.97 -12.65
CA HIS A 37 16.52 -7.17 -12.20
C HIS A 37 17.13 -7.90 -13.40
N ASP A 38 18.24 -8.60 -13.19
CA ASP A 38 18.78 -9.51 -14.19
C ASP A 38 17.85 -10.70 -14.36
N THR A 39 16.95 -10.57 -15.32
CA THR A 39 15.96 -11.63 -15.58
C THR A 39 16.55 -12.86 -16.24
N ALA A 40 17.75 -12.80 -16.84
CA ALA A 40 18.43 -13.97 -17.36
C ALA A 40 18.95 -14.83 -16.21
N ALA A 41 19.63 -14.22 -15.24
CA ALA A 41 20.06 -14.90 -14.03
C ALA A 41 18.89 -15.45 -13.19
N LEU A 42 17.78 -14.71 -13.09
CA LEU A 42 16.58 -15.21 -12.39
C LEU A 42 15.94 -16.42 -13.10
N LYS A 43 16.07 -16.57 -14.43
CA LYS A 43 15.55 -17.69 -15.20
C LYS A 43 16.39 -18.98 -15.07
N GLU A 44 17.57 -18.94 -14.44
CA GLU A 44 18.34 -20.14 -14.11
C GLU A 44 17.57 -21.09 -13.17
N ARG A 45 16.60 -20.52 -12.38
CA ARG A 45 15.63 -21.29 -11.60
C ARG A 45 14.30 -21.36 -12.36
N SER A 46 13.72 -22.55 -12.40
CA SER A 46 12.37 -22.76 -12.89
C SER A 46 11.31 -22.13 -11.98
N GLY A 47 10.10 -21.92 -12.49
CA GLY A 47 8.98 -21.47 -11.69
C GLY A 47 8.65 -22.36 -10.49
N ALA A 48 8.83 -23.69 -10.64
CA ALA A 48 8.62 -24.65 -9.56
C ALA A 48 9.67 -24.50 -8.44
N GLU A 49 10.93 -24.29 -8.79
CA GLU A 49 12.00 -24.05 -7.82
C GLU A 49 11.81 -22.72 -7.08
N TRP A 50 11.33 -21.67 -7.76
CA TRP A 50 10.96 -20.41 -7.11
C TRP A 50 9.81 -20.59 -6.12
N ARG A 51 8.74 -21.34 -6.50
CA ARG A 51 7.64 -21.66 -5.59
C ARG A 51 8.15 -22.38 -4.34
N ALA A 52 8.96 -23.43 -4.54
CA ALA A 52 9.52 -24.22 -3.43
C ALA A 52 10.36 -23.34 -2.47
N LEU A 53 11.19 -22.44 -3.01
CA LEU A 53 12.01 -21.52 -2.22
C LEU A 53 11.14 -20.59 -1.36
N PHE A 54 10.13 -19.96 -1.96
CA PHE A 54 9.26 -19.03 -1.25
C PHE A 54 8.36 -19.74 -0.21
N ASP A 55 7.93 -20.98 -0.50
CA ASP A 55 7.16 -21.79 0.45
C ASP A 55 7.99 -22.26 1.65
N GLN A 56 9.29 -22.53 1.46
CA GLN A 56 10.21 -22.84 2.57
C GLN A 56 10.38 -21.65 3.51
N GLY A 57 10.60 -20.44 3.00
CA GLY A 57 10.69 -19.22 3.79
C GLY A 57 9.43 -18.99 4.66
N SER A 58 8.26 -19.33 4.15
CA SER A 58 7.00 -19.18 4.89
C SER A 58 6.76 -20.25 5.97
N ARG A 59 7.29 -21.48 5.80
CA ARG A 59 7.15 -22.60 6.75
C ARG A 59 8.09 -22.49 7.96
N GLY A 60 9.26 -21.88 7.81
CA GLY A 60 10.24 -21.68 8.89
C GLY A 60 9.80 -20.74 10.02
N ARG A 61 8.62 -20.16 9.96
CA ARG A 61 8.06 -19.27 10.98
C ARG A 61 7.58 -19.95 12.26
N GLY A 62 7.50 -21.27 12.28
CA GLY A 62 6.91 -22.04 13.38
C GLY A 62 7.88 -22.86 14.25
N GLN A 63 9.10 -23.14 13.80
CA GLN A 63 10.02 -24.03 14.53
C GLN A 63 11.49 -23.67 14.28
N GLU A 64 12.25 -23.57 15.36
CA GLU A 64 13.71 -23.63 15.43
C GLU A 64 14.54 -22.46 14.92
N SER A 65 14.40 -21.28 15.49
CA SER A 65 15.56 -20.43 15.80
C SER A 65 15.14 -19.32 16.75
N GLY A 66 15.81 -19.21 17.89
CA GLY A 66 15.60 -18.14 18.88
C GLY A 66 16.00 -16.74 18.41
N VAL A 67 16.13 -16.53 17.11
CA VAL A 67 16.39 -15.24 16.47
C VAL A 67 15.12 -14.80 15.74
N ARG A 68 14.25 -14.08 16.45
CA ARG A 68 13.18 -13.30 15.84
C ARG A 68 13.81 -12.30 14.88
N GLY A 69 13.61 -12.45 13.56
CA GLY A 69 14.01 -11.41 12.62
C GLY A 69 14.47 -11.83 11.22
N GLN A 70 14.63 -13.11 10.91
CA GLN A 70 15.16 -13.53 9.62
C GLN A 70 14.13 -14.02 8.58
N GLY A 71 12.83 -13.98 8.86
CA GLY A 71 11.78 -14.43 7.94
C GLY A 71 10.66 -13.42 7.83
N SER A 72 10.88 -12.24 7.26
CA SER A 72 9.78 -11.34 6.88
C SER A 72 9.33 -11.65 5.46
N GLY A 73 8.03 -11.54 5.19
CA GLY A 73 7.47 -11.79 3.86
C GLY A 73 8.15 -11.02 2.72
N VAL A 74 8.75 -9.86 3.00
CA VAL A 74 9.53 -9.08 2.03
C VAL A 74 10.90 -9.72 1.82
N TRP A 75 11.65 -10.01 2.89
CA TRP A 75 13.03 -10.49 2.80
C TRP A 75 13.16 -11.99 2.50
N ASP A 76 12.10 -12.77 2.66
CA ASP A 76 12.01 -14.15 2.12
C ASP A 76 12.10 -14.18 0.59
N LYS A 77 12.00 -13.02 -0.05
CA LYS A 77 12.04 -12.83 -1.51
C LYS A 77 13.19 -11.90 -1.92
N VAL A 78 14.28 -11.90 -1.13
CA VAL A 78 15.42 -10.99 -1.32
C VAL A 78 15.96 -11.00 -2.75
N GLU A 79 16.01 -12.16 -3.40
CA GLU A 79 16.48 -12.33 -4.78
C GLU A 79 15.64 -11.51 -5.78
N TRP A 80 14.36 -11.33 -5.48
CA TRP A 80 13.45 -10.56 -6.31
C TRP A 80 13.27 -9.12 -5.82
N VAL A 81 13.65 -8.81 -4.59
CA VAL A 81 13.49 -7.48 -3.99
C VAL A 81 14.75 -6.63 -4.19
N LEU A 82 15.84 -7.02 -3.55
CA LEU A 82 17.12 -6.30 -3.62
C LEU A 82 18.28 -7.27 -3.30
N PRO A 83 18.72 -8.08 -4.27
CA PRO A 83 19.66 -9.18 -4.04
C PRO A 83 21.04 -8.74 -3.52
N GLN A 84 21.43 -7.48 -3.73
CA GLN A 84 22.72 -6.95 -3.27
C GLN A 84 22.72 -6.49 -1.80
N ILE A 85 21.57 -6.53 -1.10
CA ILE A 85 21.51 -6.18 0.33
C ILE A 85 22.13 -7.28 1.17
N ARG A 86 23.16 -6.93 1.94
CA ARG A 86 23.76 -7.81 2.94
C ARG A 86 22.77 -8.08 4.08
N ALA A 87 22.82 -9.28 4.63
CA ALA A 87 21.88 -9.73 5.66
C ALA A 87 21.89 -8.82 6.91
N GLU A 88 23.06 -8.38 7.32
CA GLU A 88 23.28 -7.51 8.48
C GLU A 88 22.69 -6.10 8.31
N ASN A 89 22.45 -5.67 7.07
CA ASN A 89 21.86 -4.36 6.76
C ASN A 89 20.35 -4.41 6.50
N ARG A 90 19.75 -5.60 6.62
CA ARG A 90 18.30 -5.75 6.45
C ARG A 90 17.57 -5.28 7.71
N VAL A 91 16.87 -4.17 7.59
CA VAL A 91 16.05 -3.60 8.66
C VAL A 91 14.63 -4.13 8.52
N THR A 92 14.16 -4.93 9.47
CA THR A 92 12.83 -5.54 9.44
C THR A 92 12.13 -5.43 10.79
N LEU A 93 10.83 -5.23 10.76
CA LEU A 93 9.91 -5.26 11.90
C LEU A 93 8.83 -6.35 11.72
N GLY A 94 9.14 -7.37 10.91
CA GLY A 94 8.25 -8.51 10.64
C GLY A 94 7.18 -8.24 9.60
N GLU A 95 7.38 -7.25 8.72
CA GLU A 95 6.44 -6.87 7.66
C GLU A 95 6.34 -7.92 6.55
N GLY A 96 5.17 -7.93 5.92
CA GLY A 96 4.84 -8.85 4.83
C GLY A 96 4.16 -10.13 5.32
N TYR A 97 3.80 -10.98 4.37
CA TYR A 97 3.01 -12.21 4.56
C TYR A 97 1.74 -11.97 5.40
N THR A 98 1.12 -10.82 5.17
CA THR A 98 -0.07 -10.40 5.90
C THR A 98 -1.25 -11.34 5.60
N PRO A 99 -2.25 -11.46 6.49
CA PRO A 99 -3.35 -12.37 6.30
C PRO A 99 -4.11 -12.14 4.99
N LEU A 100 -4.45 -13.23 4.30
CA LEU A 100 -5.40 -13.27 3.18
C LEU A 100 -6.66 -13.97 3.68
N ILE A 101 -7.74 -13.21 3.88
CA ILE A 101 -8.95 -13.66 4.57
C ILE A 101 -10.06 -13.92 3.55
N HIS A 102 -10.59 -15.14 3.49
CA HIS A 102 -11.81 -15.44 2.76
C HIS A 102 -13.02 -14.84 3.50
N SER A 103 -13.79 -14.00 2.82
CA SER A 103 -14.88 -13.23 3.42
C SER A 103 -16.21 -13.44 2.67
N PRO A 104 -16.80 -14.65 2.72
CA PRO A 104 -17.99 -14.98 1.92
C PRO A 104 -19.25 -14.20 2.36
N ARG A 105 -19.35 -13.78 3.64
CA ARG A 105 -20.45 -12.94 4.11
C ARG A 105 -20.40 -11.57 3.43
N LEU A 106 -19.27 -10.88 3.51
CA LEU A 106 -19.05 -9.59 2.84
C LEU A 106 -19.19 -9.75 1.31
N GLY A 107 -18.66 -10.85 0.76
CA GLY A 107 -18.75 -11.14 -0.66
C GLY A 107 -20.19 -11.23 -1.17
N ARG A 108 -21.11 -11.81 -0.40
CA ARG A 108 -22.55 -11.83 -0.75
C ARG A 108 -23.15 -10.44 -0.76
N GLU A 109 -22.84 -9.61 0.23
CA GLU A 109 -23.32 -8.23 0.31
C GLU A 109 -22.83 -7.38 -0.88
N LEU A 110 -21.61 -7.61 -1.36
CA LEU A 110 -21.01 -6.88 -2.46
C LEU A 110 -21.27 -7.50 -3.84
N GLY A 111 -21.92 -8.67 -3.91
CA GLY A 111 -22.17 -9.39 -5.17
C GLY A 111 -20.93 -10.14 -5.73
N ALA A 112 -19.87 -10.30 -4.97
CA ALA A 112 -18.63 -11.02 -5.32
C ALA A 112 -18.45 -12.21 -4.39
N LYS A 113 -19.10 -13.36 -4.68
CA LYS A 113 -19.23 -14.48 -3.73
C LYS A 113 -17.91 -15.09 -3.26
N ASP A 114 -16.91 -15.22 -4.13
CA ASP A 114 -15.54 -15.68 -3.77
C ASP A 114 -14.62 -14.48 -3.49
N LEU A 115 -14.96 -13.70 -2.44
CA LEU A 115 -14.24 -12.52 -2.02
C LEU A 115 -13.17 -12.87 -0.98
N TRP A 116 -11.96 -12.41 -1.24
CA TRP A 116 -10.81 -12.48 -0.35
C TRP A 116 -10.31 -11.07 -0.05
N VAL A 117 -9.82 -10.85 1.15
CA VAL A 117 -9.24 -9.55 1.56
C VAL A 117 -7.81 -9.74 2.04
N LYS A 118 -6.86 -9.11 1.35
CA LYS A 118 -5.45 -9.07 1.73
C LYS A 118 -5.23 -7.95 2.73
N GLN A 119 -5.04 -8.32 4.00
CA GLN A 119 -4.96 -7.40 5.14
C GLN A 119 -3.57 -6.76 5.32
N CYS A 120 -3.12 -5.96 4.36
CA CYS A 120 -1.83 -5.27 4.44
C CYS A 120 -1.76 -4.23 5.59
N GLY A 121 -2.90 -3.83 6.14
CA GLY A 121 -2.99 -2.97 7.32
C GLY A 121 -2.56 -3.66 8.64
N VAL A 122 -2.43 -4.99 8.66
CA VAL A 122 -1.90 -5.75 9.80
C VAL A 122 -0.37 -5.82 9.73
N SER A 123 0.27 -4.70 9.43
CA SER A 123 1.72 -4.51 9.47
C SER A 123 2.10 -3.71 10.71
N HIS A 124 3.40 -3.62 11.03
CA HIS A 124 3.91 -3.00 12.27
C HIS A 124 3.35 -1.60 12.53
N THR A 125 3.37 -0.71 11.52
CA THR A 125 2.82 0.66 11.67
C THR A 125 1.36 0.79 11.29
N GLY A 126 0.69 -0.29 10.97
CA GLY A 126 -0.73 -0.31 10.60
C GLY A 126 -1.00 0.02 9.13
N SER A 127 -0.01 -0.09 8.23
CA SER A 127 -0.22 0.12 6.79
C SER A 127 0.78 -0.61 5.90
N PHE A 128 0.42 -0.82 4.63
CA PHE A 128 1.29 -1.43 3.60
C PHE A 128 2.57 -0.62 3.30
N LYS A 129 2.71 0.59 3.82
CA LYS A 129 3.90 1.41 3.62
C LYS A 129 5.15 0.76 4.24
N ASP A 130 4.97 -0.06 5.25
CA ASP A 130 6.03 -0.84 5.89
C ASP A 130 6.82 -1.67 4.89
N LEU A 131 6.11 -2.32 3.95
CA LEU A 131 6.73 -3.15 2.91
C LEU A 131 7.75 -2.40 2.06
N GLY A 132 7.47 -1.13 1.77
CA GLY A 132 8.39 -0.29 1.00
C GLY A 132 9.49 0.34 1.86
N MET A 133 9.19 0.62 3.13
CA MET A 133 10.16 1.29 4.03
C MET A 133 11.24 0.34 4.52
N THR A 134 10.92 -0.94 4.74
CA THR A 134 11.94 -1.94 5.05
C THR A 134 13.04 -1.95 3.98
N VAL A 135 12.67 -1.95 2.70
CA VAL A 135 13.64 -1.99 1.58
C VAL A 135 14.42 -0.68 1.47
N LEU A 136 13.73 0.46 1.56
CA LEU A 136 14.37 1.76 1.45
C LEU A 136 15.37 1.99 2.60
N VAL A 137 14.95 1.75 3.84
CA VAL A 137 15.80 1.99 5.01
C VAL A 137 16.97 1.01 5.05
N SER A 138 16.77 -0.25 4.65
CA SER A 138 17.88 -1.21 4.50
C SER A 138 18.90 -0.77 3.46
N ALA A 139 18.45 -0.24 2.31
CA ALA A 139 19.38 0.31 1.32
C ALA A 139 20.18 1.50 1.88
N VAL A 140 19.53 2.39 2.63
CA VAL A 140 20.22 3.51 3.30
C VAL A 140 21.20 3.00 4.36
N ALA A 141 20.81 2.02 5.18
CA ALA A 141 21.69 1.40 6.15
C ALA A 141 22.95 0.83 5.49
N GLN A 142 22.79 0.15 4.34
CA GLN A 142 23.94 -0.33 3.58
C GLN A 142 24.79 0.79 2.99
N MET A 143 24.20 1.85 2.42
CA MET A 143 24.93 3.01 1.93
C MET A 143 25.79 3.65 3.02
N MET A 144 25.27 3.75 4.24
CA MET A 144 25.99 4.30 5.40
C MET A 144 27.10 3.35 5.88
N ALA A 145 26.86 2.03 5.89
CA ALA A 145 27.83 1.02 6.32
C ALA A 145 28.99 0.85 5.34
N ASP A 146 28.74 0.99 4.03
CA ASP A 146 29.77 0.88 3.00
C ASP A 146 30.74 2.07 3.00
N GLY A 147 30.38 3.18 3.64
CA GLY A 147 31.17 4.41 3.62
C GLY A 147 31.10 5.12 2.25
N GLY A 148 31.60 6.34 2.20
CA GLY A 148 31.63 7.13 0.95
C GLY A 148 30.28 7.75 0.56
N SER A 149 29.16 7.33 1.11
CA SER A 149 27.87 8.01 0.94
C SER A 149 27.77 9.25 1.83
N PRO A 150 27.28 10.39 1.31
CA PRO A 150 27.05 11.59 2.13
C PRO A 150 25.83 11.44 3.05
N VAL A 151 24.99 10.41 2.88
CA VAL A 151 23.73 10.24 3.60
C VAL A 151 23.96 10.14 5.12
N ARG A 152 23.21 10.97 5.88
CA ARG A 152 23.24 11.02 7.36
C ARG A 152 21.85 10.84 7.98
N ALA A 153 20.78 11.06 7.20
CA ALA A 153 19.41 10.99 7.66
C ALA A 153 18.48 10.58 6.52
N VAL A 154 17.28 10.16 6.89
CA VAL A 154 16.17 9.94 5.94
C VAL A 154 15.08 10.98 6.16
N ALA A 155 14.38 11.40 5.10
CA ALA A 155 13.30 12.37 5.23
C ALA A 155 12.10 12.07 4.33
N CYS A 156 10.91 12.52 4.76
CA CYS A 156 9.73 12.59 3.90
C CYS A 156 8.87 13.81 4.20
N ALA A 157 8.16 14.30 3.18
CA ALA A 157 7.00 15.16 3.37
C ALA A 157 5.76 14.27 3.36
N SER A 158 5.15 14.03 4.53
CA SER A 158 3.97 13.21 4.67
C SER A 158 3.30 13.41 6.02
N THR A 159 1.98 13.43 6.00
CA THR A 159 1.12 13.61 7.16
C THR A 159 0.49 12.32 7.66
N GLY A 160 0.87 11.15 7.10
CA GLY A 160 0.18 9.90 7.42
C GLY A 160 1.09 8.66 7.35
N ASP A 161 0.62 7.61 6.68
CA ASP A 161 1.26 6.29 6.70
C ASP A 161 2.73 6.27 6.26
N THR A 162 3.14 7.17 5.35
CA THR A 162 4.55 7.22 4.90
C THR A 162 5.48 7.70 6.01
N SER A 163 5.10 8.74 6.75
CA SER A 163 5.90 9.25 7.86
C SER A 163 5.93 8.27 9.04
N ALA A 164 4.80 7.62 9.33
CA ALA A 164 4.73 6.59 10.36
C ALA A 164 5.68 5.42 10.07
N ALA A 165 5.63 4.87 8.84
CA ALA A 165 6.50 3.78 8.45
C ALA A 165 7.98 4.22 8.41
N LEU A 166 8.30 5.39 7.82
CA LEU A 166 9.67 5.88 7.77
C LEU A 166 10.28 6.02 9.17
N ALA A 167 9.54 6.64 10.09
CA ALA A 167 10.02 6.86 11.46
C ALA A 167 10.30 5.54 12.20
N ALA A 168 9.40 4.55 12.06
CA ALA A 168 9.56 3.26 12.73
C ALA A 168 10.77 2.48 12.22
N TYR A 169 10.92 2.36 10.89
CA TYR A 169 12.06 1.63 10.30
C TYR A 169 13.39 2.36 10.49
N ALA A 170 13.41 3.69 10.42
CA ALA A 170 14.58 4.49 10.70
C ALA A 170 15.01 4.37 12.17
N ALA A 171 14.06 4.40 13.12
CA ALA A 171 14.34 4.16 14.54
C ALA A 171 14.93 2.76 14.77
N ALA A 172 14.37 1.73 14.13
CA ALA A 172 14.90 0.36 14.21
C ALA A 172 16.34 0.24 13.67
N ALA A 173 16.69 1.07 12.68
CA ALA A 173 18.03 1.12 12.08
C ALA A 173 19.00 2.06 12.81
N GLY A 174 18.54 2.83 13.79
CA GLY A 174 19.34 3.90 14.41
C GLY A 174 19.69 5.07 13.47
N ILE A 175 18.88 5.26 12.41
CA ILE A 175 19.07 6.32 11.41
C ILE A 175 18.16 7.51 11.75
N PRO A 176 18.68 8.76 11.81
CA PRO A 176 17.86 9.94 12.04
C PRO A 176 16.75 10.08 10.97
N ALA A 177 15.51 10.30 11.40
CA ALA A 177 14.36 10.52 10.52
C ALA A 177 13.83 11.96 10.67
N ILE A 178 13.52 12.61 9.55
CA ILE A 178 12.95 13.95 9.50
C ILE A 178 11.61 13.90 8.76
N VAL A 179 10.58 14.46 9.37
CA VAL A 179 9.23 14.53 8.79
C VAL A 179 8.85 15.99 8.59
N PHE A 180 8.60 16.38 7.34
CA PHE A 180 8.14 17.71 6.98
C PHE A 180 6.62 17.70 6.75
N LEU A 181 5.93 18.72 7.27
CA LEU A 181 4.48 18.83 7.14
C LEU A 181 4.00 20.30 7.22
N PRO A 182 2.83 20.62 6.66
CA PRO A 182 2.20 21.92 6.81
C PRO A 182 1.73 22.16 8.26
N ARG A 183 2.04 23.34 8.81
CA ARG A 183 1.57 23.73 10.15
C ARG A 183 0.05 23.82 10.20
N GLY A 184 -0.56 23.33 11.29
CA GLY A 184 -1.99 23.50 11.60
C GLY A 184 -2.97 22.69 10.74
N LYS A 185 -2.49 21.81 9.83
CA LYS A 185 -3.37 21.00 8.96
C LYS A 185 -3.46 19.53 9.34
N ILE A 186 -2.92 19.13 10.50
CA ILE A 186 -2.78 17.71 10.84
C ILE A 186 -3.13 17.49 12.31
N SER A 187 -3.95 16.47 12.56
CA SER A 187 -4.24 16.06 13.93
C SER A 187 -3.01 15.40 14.58
N THR A 188 -2.82 15.62 15.87
CA THR A 188 -1.78 14.94 16.65
C THR A 188 -1.88 13.43 16.56
N ALA A 189 -3.11 12.90 16.41
CA ALA A 189 -3.34 11.47 16.22
C ALA A 189 -2.65 10.88 14.98
N GLN A 190 -2.54 11.65 13.90
CA GLN A 190 -1.81 11.20 12.69
C GLN A 190 -0.29 11.28 12.86
N LEU A 191 0.21 12.11 13.76
CA LEU A 191 1.63 12.31 14.02
C LEU A 191 2.16 11.49 15.19
N ILE A 192 1.32 10.83 15.95
CA ILE A 192 1.74 10.12 17.16
C ILE A 192 2.83 9.08 16.88
N GLN A 193 2.72 8.33 15.78
CA GLN A 193 3.72 7.32 15.44
C GLN A 193 5.09 7.92 15.10
N PRO A 194 5.24 8.92 14.19
CA PRO A 194 6.51 9.60 13.97
C PRO A 194 7.11 10.21 15.24
N ILE A 195 6.30 10.88 16.06
CA ILE A 195 6.75 11.49 17.32
C ILE A 195 7.23 10.43 18.29
N ALA A 196 6.45 9.38 18.52
CA ALA A 196 6.79 8.30 19.44
C ALA A 196 8.04 7.51 19.03
N ASN A 197 8.28 7.38 17.71
CA ASN A 197 9.49 6.77 17.16
C ASN A 197 10.70 7.74 17.09
N GLY A 198 10.62 8.93 17.68
CA GLY A 198 11.73 9.87 17.79
C GLY A 198 12.12 10.60 16.50
N ALA A 199 11.23 10.62 15.47
CA ALA A 199 11.49 11.41 14.28
C ALA A 199 11.46 12.91 14.58
N HIS A 200 12.36 13.68 13.95
CA HIS A 200 12.34 15.13 14.02
C HIS A 200 11.23 15.69 13.12
N VAL A 201 10.12 16.09 13.73
CA VAL A 201 8.93 16.57 13.01
C VAL A 201 8.98 18.08 12.87
N LEU A 202 9.04 18.58 11.63
CA LEU A 202 9.13 19.99 11.26
C LEU A 202 7.80 20.45 10.65
N ALA A 203 7.05 21.25 11.39
CA ALA A 203 5.81 21.87 10.95
C ALA A 203 6.11 23.23 10.29
N LEU A 204 6.01 23.28 8.96
CA LEU A 204 6.33 24.47 8.17
C LEU A 204 5.10 25.34 7.94
N ASP A 205 5.33 26.66 7.90
CA ASP A 205 4.32 27.63 7.53
C ASP A 205 4.16 27.70 6.00
N ALA A 206 3.68 26.62 5.43
CA ALA A 206 3.50 26.40 4.01
C ALA A 206 2.37 25.38 3.75
N ASP A 207 1.89 25.30 2.52
CA ASP A 207 1.08 24.17 2.07
C ASP A 207 1.96 22.95 1.76
N PHE A 208 1.33 21.86 1.30
CA PHE A 208 2.06 20.63 0.98
C PHE A 208 3.10 20.82 -0.14
N ASP A 209 2.78 21.61 -1.16
CA ASP A 209 3.69 21.88 -2.27
C ASP A 209 4.88 22.75 -1.82
N GLY A 210 4.63 23.70 -0.94
CA GLY A 210 5.67 24.48 -0.25
C GLY A 210 6.60 23.58 0.56
N CYS A 211 6.05 22.65 1.34
CA CYS A 211 6.85 21.67 2.08
C CYS A 211 7.72 20.84 1.12
N MET A 212 7.14 20.34 0.03
CA MET A 212 7.90 19.55 -0.96
C MET A 212 9.01 20.35 -1.64
N ARG A 213 8.81 21.65 -1.85
CA ARG A 213 9.84 22.54 -2.41
C ARG A 213 11.01 22.69 -1.44
N ILE A 214 10.73 22.95 -0.16
CA ILE A 214 11.76 23.03 0.89
C ILE A 214 12.50 21.70 1.03
N VAL A 215 11.77 20.57 1.07
CA VAL A 215 12.41 19.24 1.15
C VAL A 215 13.39 19.01 0.00
N LYS A 216 13.00 19.33 -1.24
CA LYS A 216 13.90 19.20 -2.41
C LYS A 216 15.14 20.08 -2.30
N GLU A 217 15.01 21.25 -1.69
CA GLU A 217 16.12 22.18 -1.50
C GLU A 217 17.10 21.67 -0.44
N VAL A 218 16.60 21.29 0.74
CA VAL A 218 17.45 20.82 1.87
C VAL A 218 18.04 19.42 1.63
N THR A 219 17.52 18.66 0.66
CA THR A 219 18.07 17.34 0.31
C THR A 219 19.01 17.39 -0.92
N ARG A 220 19.32 18.59 -1.44
CA ARG A 220 20.08 18.75 -2.69
C ARG A 220 21.54 18.29 -2.58
N ASP A 221 22.15 18.35 -1.43
CA ASP A 221 23.52 17.90 -1.15
C ASP A 221 23.64 16.39 -0.93
N ASN A 222 22.51 15.67 -1.00
CA ASN A 222 22.39 14.23 -0.76
C ASN A 222 22.75 13.78 0.68
N SER A 223 22.90 14.70 1.63
CA SER A 223 23.11 14.35 3.04
C SER A 223 21.84 13.77 3.71
N ILE A 224 20.69 14.06 3.13
CA ILE A 224 19.39 13.56 3.57
C ILE A 224 18.73 12.75 2.44
N TYR A 225 18.45 11.48 2.68
CA TYR A 225 17.84 10.58 1.69
C TYR A 225 16.31 10.74 1.68
N LEU A 226 15.75 11.06 0.51
CA LEU A 226 14.32 11.32 0.35
C LEU A 226 13.50 10.04 0.17
N ALA A 227 12.53 9.81 1.06
CA ALA A 227 11.70 8.62 1.13
C ALA A 227 10.28 8.79 0.56
N ASN A 228 10.01 9.84 -0.23
CA ASN A 228 8.71 10.10 -0.84
C ASN A 228 8.35 9.10 -1.96
N SER A 229 7.13 9.22 -2.50
CA SER A 229 6.52 8.26 -3.45
C SER A 229 7.31 8.07 -4.76
N MET A 230 8.20 9.00 -5.12
CA MET A 230 9.07 8.88 -6.30
C MET A 230 10.20 7.86 -6.11
N ASN A 231 10.50 7.45 -4.89
CA ASN A 231 11.60 6.51 -4.60
C ASN A 231 11.21 5.09 -5.03
N SER A 232 11.98 4.55 -5.98
CA SER A 232 11.69 3.26 -6.60
C SER A 232 11.97 2.06 -5.71
N LEU A 233 12.81 2.18 -4.68
CA LEU A 233 13.07 1.10 -3.71
C LEU A 233 11.80 0.71 -2.94
N ARG A 234 10.91 1.66 -2.69
CA ARG A 234 9.63 1.37 -2.03
C ARG A 234 8.76 0.41 -2.83
N VAL A 235 8.82 0.51 -4.16
CA VAL A 235 8.07 -0.36 -5.08
C VAL A 235 8.55 -1.80 -4.96
N GLU A 236 9.84 -2.03 -4.68
CA GLU A 236 10.42 -3.37 -4.58
C GLU A 236 9.88 -4.15 -3.38
N GLY A 237 9.69 -3.51 -2.24
CA GLY A 237 9.03 -4.15 -1.10
C GLY A 237 7.52 -4.32 -1.32
N GLN A 238 6.84 -3.29 -1.83
CA GLN A 238 5.39 -3.33 -2.06
C GLN A 238 4.97 -4.36 -3.13
N LYS A 239 5.84 -4.70 -4.10
CA LYS A 239 5.53 -5.70 -5.12
C LYS A 239 5.34 -7.11 -4.56
N THR A 240 5.87 -7.39 -3.36
CA THR A 240 5.72 -8.70 -2.70
C THR A 240 4.27 -9.03 -2.38
N VAL A 241 3.38 -8.02 -2.23
CA VAL A 241 1.94 -8.23 -1.99
C VAL A 241 1.32 -9.13 -3.06
N GLY A 242 1.61 -8.87 -4.34
CA GLY A 242 1.09 -9.69 -5.44
C GLY A 242 1.60 -11.13 -5.40
N ILE A 243 2.88 -11.31 -5.06
CA ILE A 243 3.51 -12.62 -4.94
C ILE A 243 2.91 -13.39 -3.74
N GLU A 244 2.72 -12.71 -2.61
CA GLU A 244 2.09 -13.30 -1.42
C GLU A 244 0.65 -13.73 -1.67
N ILE A 245 -0.14 -12.95 -2.41
CA ILE A 245 -1.52 -13.32 -2.76
C ILE A 245 -1.54 -14.65 -3.50
N VAL A 246 -0.78 -14.81 -4.57
CA VAL A 246 -0.76 -16.07 -5.33
C VAL A 246 -0.15 -17.22 -4.53
N GLN A 247 0.86 -16.97 -3.71
CA GLN A 247 1.45 -17.95 -2.80
C GLN A 247 0.42 -18.44 -1.77
N GLN A 248 -0.32 -17.55 -1.12
CA GLN A 248 -1.34 -17.88 -0.11
C GLN A 248 -2.57 -18.57 -0.73
N LEU A 249 -2.81 -18.38 -2.03
CA LEU A 249 -3.81 -19.12 -2.81
C LEU A 249 -3.27 -20.43 -3.40
N GLY A 250 -2.14 -20.94 -2.92
CA GLY A 250 -1.52 -22.17 -3.45
C GLY A 250 -1.03 -22.01 -4.89
N TRP A 251 -0.52 -20.83 -5.23
CA TRP A 251 -0.04 -20.43 -6.55
C TRP A 251 -1.14 -20.32 -7.62
N GLN A 252 -2.40 -20.34 -7.19
CA GLN A 252 -3.54 -20.03 -8.06
C GLN A 252 -3.71 -18.52 -8.22
N VAL A 253 -3.89 -18.09 -9.46
CA VAL A 253 -4.10 -16.66 -9.77
C VAL A 253 -5.58 -16.33 -9.59
N PRO A 254 -5.94 -15.31 -8.79
CA PRO A 254 -7.32 -14.83 -8.72
C PRO A 254 -7.74 -14.21 -10.07
N ASP A 255 -9.03 -14.05 -10.31
CA ASP A 255 -9.50 -13.41 -11.53
C ASP A 255 -9.32 -11.90 -11.45
N TRP A 256 -9.54 -11.33 -10.27
CA TRP A 256 -9.44 -9.90 -10.03
C TRP A 256 -8.63 -9.56 -8.79
N ILE A 257 -7.87 -8.47 -8.88
CA ILE A 257 -7.31 -7.79 -7.71
C ILE A 257 -7.76 -6.32 -7.75
N VAL A 258 -8.48 -5.89 -6.71
CA VAL A 258 -9.02 -4.55 -6.57
C VAL A 258 -8.25 -3.80 -5.48
N LEU A 259 -7.81 -2.58 -5.75
CA LEU A 259 -6.99 -1.84 -4.79
C LEU A 259 -7.23 -0.33 -4.83
N PRO A 260 -7.11 0.36 -3.65
CA PRO A 260 -7.18 1.82 -3.57
C PRO A 260 -6.01 2.45 -4.33
N SER A 261 -6.29 3.52 -5.08
CA SER A 261 -5.34 4.08 -6.05
C SER A 261 -5.25 5.61 -5.94
N GLY A 262 -4.27 6.13 -5.17
CA GLY A 262 -3.96 7.56 -5.05
C GLY A 262 -2.73 7.94 -5.89
N ASN A 263 -1.52 7.91 -5.31
CA ASN A 263 -0.25 8.17 -6.02
C ASN A 263 0.15 7.09 -7.04
N LEU A 264 -0.66 6.05 -7.17
CA LEU A 264 -0.54 4.96 -8.13
C LEU A 264 0.72 4.07 -7.99
N GLY A 265 1.50 4.27 -6.92
CA GLY A 265 2.65 3.43 -6.61
C GLY A 265 2.27 2.00 -6.26
N ASN A 266 1.13 1.82 -5.55
CA ASN A 266 0.66 0.51 -5.11
C ASN A 266 0.28 -0.40 -6.30
N ILE A 267 -0.54 0.09 -7.23
CA ILE A 267 -0.90 -0.68 -8.44
C ILE A 267 0.32 -0.97 -9.30
N SER A 268 1.24 -0.01 -9.42
CA SER A 268 2.50 -0.20 -10.16
C SER A 268 3.37 -1.29 -9.53
N ALA A 269 3.44 -1.34 -8.20
CA ALA A 269 4.19 -2.35 -7.46
C ALA A 269 3.55 -3.74 -7.59
N LEU A 270 2.24 -3.84 -7.39
CA LEU A 270 1.48 -5.08 -7.51
C LEU A 270 1.67 -5.70 -8.91
N ALA A 271 1.46 -4.90 -9.96
CA ALA A 271 1.64 -5.32 -11.34
C ALA A 271 3.08 -5.78 -11.61
N LYS A 272 4.08 -5.05 -11.11
CA LYS A 272 5.49 -5.40 -11.26
C LYS A 272 5.81 -6.78 -10.66
N GLY A 273 5.30 -7.07 -9.45
CA GLY A 273 5.51 -8.36 -8.79
C GLY A 273 4.87 -9.51 -9.55
N LEU A 274 3.62 -9.37 -9.96
CA LEU A 274 2.88 -10.38 -10.71
C LEU A 274 3.44 -10.59 -12.12
N ALA A 275 3.84 -9.51 -12.82
CA ALA A 275 4.47 -9.61 -14.13
C ALA A 275 5.81 -10.34 -14.06
N LEU A 276 6.61 -10.12 -13.01
CA LEU A 276 7.85 -10.85 -12.77
C LEU A 276 7.57 -12.34 -12.50
N ALA A 277 6.58 -12.64 -11.65
CA ALA A 277 6.17 -14.03 -11.37
C ALA A 277 5.71 -14.76 -12.63
N HIS A 278 4.93 -14.11 -13.49
CA HIS A 278 4.51 -14.66 -14.78
C HIS A 278 5.69 -14.87 -15.73
N LYS A 279 6.58 -13.88 -15.86
CA LYS A 279 7.78 -13.95 -16.71
C LYS A 279 8.74 -15.08 -16.33
N LEU A 280 8.77 -15.45 -15.04
CA LEU A 280 9.61 -16.53 -14.49
C LEU A 280 8.86 -17.87 -14.39
N GLY A 281 7.63 -17.97 -14.92
CA GLY A 281 6.85 -19.21 -14.93
C GLY A 281 6.35 -19.65 -13.53
N VAL A 282 6.35 -18.73 -12.56
CA VAL A 282 5.81 -18.99 -11.21
C VAL A 282 4.29 -19.02 -11.24
N ILE A 283 3.67 -18.22 -12.08
CA ILE A 283 2.24 -18.24 -12.39
C ILE A 283 2.04 -18.33 -13.90
N ASP A 284 0.93 -18.90 -14.33
CA ASP A 284 0.61 -19.21 -15.74
C ASP A 284 -0.19 -18.09 -16.44
N ARG A 285 -0.85 -17.23 -15.67
CA ARG A 285 -1.65 -16.09 -16.19
C ARG A 285 -1.52 -14.87 -15.30
N LEU A 286 -1.99 -13.71 -15.78
CA LEU A 286 -2.11 -12.50 -14.99
C LEU A 286 -3.58 -12.31 -14.55
N PRO A 287 -3.84 -11.80 -13.33
CA PRO A 287 -5.19 -11.39 -12.93
C PRO A 287 -5.56 -10.08 -13.64
N ARG A 288 -6.85 -9.77 -13.72
CA ARG A 288 -7.29 -8.41 -14.04
C ARG A 288 -7.12 -7.50 -12.83
N LEU A 289 -6.75 -6.24 -13.06
CA LEU A 289 -6.60 -5.24 -12.01
C LEU A 289 -7.74 -4.21 -12.04
N ALA A 290 -8.25 -3.84 -10.87
CA ALA A 290 -9.18 -2.72 -10.76
C ALA A 290 -8.58 -1.63 -9.87
N ALA A 291 -8.29 -0.47 -10.44
CA ALA A 291 -7.85 0.71 -9.71
C ALA A 291 -9.07 1.47 -9.17
N ALA A 292 -9.17 1.58 -7.85
CA ALA A 292 -10.29 2.23 -7.17
C ALA A 292 -9.90 3.63 -6.70
N GLN A 293 -10.61 4.67 -7.14
CA GLN A 293 -10.38 6.05 -6.74
C GLN A 293 -11.58 6.62 -5.98
N ALA A 294 -11.33 7.56 -5.06
CA ALA A 294 -12.40 8.40 -4.52
C ALA A 294 -12.87 9.38 -5.60
N GLU A 295 -14.18 9.59 -5.74
CA GLU A 295 -14.77 10.43 -6.78
C GLU A 295 -14.21 11.86 -6.76
N LEU A 296 -13.96 12.40 -5.58
CA LEU A 296 -13.42 13.76 -5.39
C LEU A 296 -11.89 13.85 -5.65
N ALA A 297 -11.23 12.72 -5.96
CA ALA A 297 -9.79 12.65 -6.25
C ALA A 297 -9.52 11.53 -7.28
N ASN A 298 -10.03 11.70 -8.50
CA ASN A 298 -10.17 10.65 -9.52
C ASN A 298 -9.44 10.91 -10.86
N PRO A 299 -8.24 11.48 -10.90
CA PRO A 299 -7.59 11.85 -12.16
C PRO A 299 -7.33 10.66 -13.09
N LEU A 300 -7.04 9.47 -12.53
CA LEU A 300 -6.85 8.26 -13.33
C LEU A 300 -8.16 7.77 -13.95
N TYR A 301 -9.29 7.85 -13.22
CA TYR A 301 -10.61 7.50 -13.74
C TYR A 301 -10.98 8.40 -14.92
N ARG A 302 -10.78 9.70 -14.79
CA ARG A 302 -11.02 10.67 -15.90
C ARG A 302 -10.18 10.33 -17.13
N ALA A 303 -8.90 10.01 -16.94
CA ALA A 303 -8.02 9.60 -18.04
C ALA A 303 -8.48 8.25 -18.67
N TYR A 304 -8.94 7.30 -17.84
CA TYR A 304 -9.46 6.01 -18.29
C TYR A 304 -10.69 6.17 -19.19
N GLN A 305 -11.60 7.11 -18.89
CA GLN A 305 -12.77 7.39 -19.70
C GLN A 305 -12.40 7.87 -21.14
N THR A 306 -11.19 8.38 -21.34
CA THR A 306 -10.68 8.78 -22.67
C THR A 306 -9.75 7.72 -23.28
N GLY A 307 -9.72 6.49 -22.75
CA GLY A 307 -8.77 5.45 -23.16
C GLY A 307 -7.31 5.81 -22.87
N PHE A 308 -7.08 6.63 -21.82
CA PHE A 308 -5.78 7.19 -21.45
C PHE A 308 -5.12 8.09 -22.54
N GLN A 309 -5.92 8.68 -23.41
CA GLN A 309 -5.42 9.63 -24.41
C GLN A 309 -5.18 11.02 -23.83
N ARG A 310 -5.92 11.37 -22.78
CA ARG A 310 -5.81 12.66 -22.11
C ARG A 310 -5.62 12.46 -20.61
N PHE A 311 -4.59 13.03 -20.05
CA PHE A 311 -4.37 13.15 -18.60
C PHE A 311 -4.30 14.60 -18.20
N GLU A 312 -5.13 14.98 -17.24
CA GLU A 312 -5.12 16.32 -16.66
C GLU A 312 -5.07 16.18 -15.13
N PRO A 313 -4.07 16.78 -14.48
CA PRO A 313 -4.07 16.94 -13.05
C PRO A 313 -5.33 17.70 -12.59
N MET A 314 -5.79 17.39 -11.37
CA MET A 314 -6.94 18.07 -10.79
C MET A 314 -6.65 18.53 -9.35
N THR A 315 -7.35 19.51 -8.87
CA THR A 315 -7.39 19.81 -7.44
C THR A 315 -8.29 18.76 -6.78
N ALA A 316 -7.70 17.94 -5.90
CA ALA A 316 -8.45 16.91 -5.18
C ALA A 316 -9.38 17.52 -4.13
N GLY A 317 -10.67 17.18 -4.19
CA GLY A 317 -11.67 17.57 -3.19
C GLY A 317 -11.47 16.87 -1.84
N ALA A 318 -12.27 17.25 -0.85
CA ALA A 318 -12.24 16.62 0.46
C ALA A 318 -12.85 15.21 0.38
N THR A 319 -12.11 14.21 0.84
CA THR A 319 -12.57 12.83 0.95
C THR A 319 -12.10 12.21 2.27
N ALA A 320 -12.93 11.35 2.85
CA ALA A 320 -12.55 10.54 4.02
C ALA A 320 -11.36 9.61 3.70
N ALA A 321 -11.21 9.21 2.45
CA ALA A 321 -10.07 8.44 1.97
C ALA A 321 -8.80 9.32 1.78
N SER A 322 -8.38 10.02 2.83
CA SER A 322 -7.38 11.08 2.81
C SER A 322 -6.01 10.70 2.20
N ALA A 323 -5.54 9.46 2.39
CA ALA A 323 -4.24 9.02 1.86
C ALA A 323 -4.25 8.78 0.33
N ILE A 324 -5.43 8.75 -0.30
CA ILE A 324 -5.58 8.71 -1.76
C ILE A 324 -6.16 10.01 -2.34
N ARG A 325 -6.24 11.06 -1.55
CA ARG A 325 -6.62 12.42 -1.98
C ARG A 325 -5.51 13.06 -2.82
N ILE A 326 -5.32 12.55 -4.03
CA ILE A 326 -4.22 12.93 -4.93
C ILE A 326 -4.78 13.37 -6.27
N GLY A 327 -4.49 14.61 -6.66
CA GLY A 327 -4.91 15.18 -7.94
C GLY A 327 -3.87 15.05 -9.07
N ASP A 328 -2.59 14.88 -8.72
CA ASP A 328 -1.48 14.69 -9.67
C ASP A 328 -0.61 13.48 -9.22
N PRO A 329 -0.97 12.26 -9.62
CA PRO A 329 -0.30 11.06 -9.16
C PRO A 329 1.08 10.86 -9.78
N VAL A 330 2.11 10.74 -8.94
CA VAL A 330 3.52 10.57 -9.35
C VAL A 330 3.72 9.37 -10.29
N SER A 331 3.03 8.25 -10.04
CA SER A 331 3.26 6.99 -10.79
C SER A 331 2.25 6.77 -11.93
N TYR A 332 1.69 7.84 -12.52
CA TYR A 332 0.67 7.75 -13.57
C TYR A 332 1.12 6.87 -14.75
N GLU A 333 2.27 7.14 -15.35
CA GLU A 333 2.79 6.39 -16.52
C GLU A 333 2.92 4.88 -16.19
N LYS A 334 3.42 4.54 -15.00
CA LYS A 334 3.57 3.15 -14.55
C LYS A 334 2.21 2.46 -14.36
N ALA A 335 1.24 3.18 -13.81
CA ALA A 335 -0.10 2.64 -13.58
C ALA A 335 -0.87 2.39 -14.88
N VAL A 336 -0.78 3.30 -15.85
CA VAL A 336 -1.38 3.11 -17.18
C VAL A 336 -0.77 1.90 -17.90
N ALA A 337 0.56 1.75 -17.84
CA ALA A 337 1.23 0.57 -18.40
C ALA A 337 0.76 -0.73 -17.72
N ALA A 338 0.63 -0.72 -16.39
CA ALA A 338 0.11 -1.84 -15.61
C ALA A 338 -1.34 -2.20 -16.01
N LEU A 339 -2.24 -1.20 -16.06
CA LEU A 339 -3.63 -1.42 -16.43
C LEU A 339 -3.77 -1.98 -17.85
N ARG A 340 -2.99 -1.50 -18.80
CA ARG A 340 -2.98 -2.05 -20.17
C ARG A 340 -2.49 -3.49 -20.22
N GLN A 341 -1.42 -3.82 -19.47
CA GLN A 341 -0.85 -5.17 -19.43
C GLN A 341 -1.78 -6.20 -18.77
N PHE A 342 -2.58 -5.76 -17.78
CA PHE A 342 -3.40 -6.62 -16.93
C PHE A 342 -4.90 -6.59 -17.30
N ASP A 343 -5.26 -6.11 -18.48
CA ASP A 343 -6.66 -5.87 -18.88
C ASP A 343 -7.47 -5.19 -17.77
N GLY A 344 -6.87 -4.15 -17.21
CA GLY A 344 -7.35 -3.50 -16.00
C GLY A 344 -8.44 -2.47 -16.27
N VAL A 345 -9.21 -2.18 -15.24
CA VAL A 345 -10.25 -1.15 -15.24
C VAL A 345 -9.98 -0.11 -14.17
N VAL A 346 -10.55 1.08 -14.35
CA VAL A 346 -10.56 2.12 -13.32
C VAL A 346 -12.00 2.46 -13.00
N GLU A 347 -12.32 2.51 -11.72
CA GLU A 347 -13.67 2.87 -11.26
C GLU A 347 -13.52 3.77 -10.02
N GLN A 348 -14.58 4.51 -9.70
CA GLN A 348 -14.62 5.44 -8.57
C GLN A 348 -15.74 5.11 -7.60
N ALA A 349 -15.61 5.60 -6.36
CA ALA A 349 -16.63 5.56 -5.34
C ALA A 349 -16.82 6.97 -4.73
N ASN A 350 -18.07 7.35 -4.49
CA ASN A 350 -18.40 8.55 -3.74
C ASN A 350 -18.28 8.31 -2.22
N GLU A 351 -18.50 9.36 -1.42
CA GLU A 351 -18.29 9.29 0.05
C GLU A 351 -19.29 8.35 0.73
N ASP A 352 -20.55 8.30 0.31
CA ASP A 352 -21.54 7.36 0.84
C ASP A 352 -21.13 5.90 0.57
N GLU A 353 -20.77 5.61 -0.68
CA GLU A 353 -20.38 4.27 -1.12
C GLU A 353 -19.15 3.74 -0.37
N LEU A 354 -18.11 4.58 -0.22
CA LEU A 354 -16.90 4.17 0.48
C LEU A 354 -17.13 3.99 1.98
N ALA A 355 -17.94 4.83 2.59
CA ALA A 355 -18.23 4.79 4.02
C ALA A 355 -19.07 3.57 4.38
N ASP A 356 -20.15 3.31 3.63
CA ASP A 356 -20.99 2.13 3.80
C ASP A 356 -20.22 0.83 3.55
N ALA A 357 -19.39 0.78 2.50
CA ALA A 357 -18.58 -0.41 2.22
C ALA A 357 -17.54 -0.69 3.31
N ALA A 358 -16.93 0.36 3.90
CA ALA A 358 -16.05 0.20 5.05
C ALA A 358 -16.81 -0.33 6.28
N ALA A 359 -18.02 0.18 6.55
CA ALA A 359 -18.85 -0.29 7.66
C ALA A 359 -19.32 -1.74 7.47
N LEU A 360 -19.66 -2.16 6.24
CA LEU A 360 -19.97 -3.56 5.92
C LEU A 360 -18.76 -4.49 6.17
N ALA A 361 -17.55 -4.03 5.81
CA ALA A 361 -16.33 -4.78 6.10
C ALA A 361 -16.10 -4.92 7.61
N ASP A 362 -16.35 -3.87 8.38
CA ASP A 362 -16.24 -3.91 9.85
C ASP A 362 -17.24 -4.90 10.45
N ARG A 363 -18.50 -4.92 9.98
CA ARG A 363 -19.51 -5.90 10.38
C ARG A 363 -19.16 -7.34 9.99
N ALA A 364 -18.25 -7.52 9.04
CA ALA A 364 -17.67 -8.80 8.68
C ALA A 364 -16.36 -9.13 9.45
N GLY A 365 -15.96 -8.29 10.41
CA GLY A 365 -14.78 -8.48 11.26
C GLY A 365 -13.45 -8.04 10.67
N LEU A 366 -13.45 -7.26 9.58
CA LEU A 366 -12.22 -6.87 8.87
C LEU A 366 -11.61 -5.55 9.36
N TYR A 367 -12.38 -4.68 9.95
CA TYR A 367 -12.01 -3.36 10.47
C TYR A 367 -11.15 -2.52 9.52
N ALA A 368 -11.74 -2.20 8.38
CA ALA A 368 -11.08 -1.61 7.22
C ALA A 368 -10.91 -0.08 7.32
N CYS A 369 -9.86 0.48 6.71
CA CYS A 369 -9.70 1.93 6.55
C CYS A 369 -10.65 2.48 5.46
N PRO A 370 -10.89 3.80 5.39
CA PRO A 370 -11.75 4.40 4.36
C PRO A 370 -11.24 4.16 2.93
N HIS A 371 -9.92 4.06 2.73
CA HIS A 371 -9.35 3.73 1.41
C HIS A 371 -9.76 2.32 0.96
N THR A 372 -9.75 1.35 1.87
CA THR A 372 -10.26 0.00 1.62
C THR A 372 -11.76 0.04 1.30
N GLY A 373 -12.51 0.93 1.95
CA GLY A 373 -13.90 1.22 1.63
C GLY A 373 -14.10 1.60 0.16
N VAL A 374 -13.22 2.44 -0.40
CA VAL A 374 -13.24 2.77 -1.85
C VAL A 374 -13.09 1.53 -2.71
N ALA A 375 -12.15 0.64 -2.41
CA ALA A 375 -11.92 -0.58 -3.18
C ALA A 375 -13.09 -1.57 -3.07
N LEU A 376 -13.70 -1.70 -1.89
CA LEU A 376 -14.88 -2.56 -1.67
C LEU A 376 -16.12 -2.01 -2.41
N ALA A 377 -16.35 -0.69 -2.37
CA ALA A 377 -17.43 -0.04 -3.10
C ALA A 377 -17.26 -0.23 -4.61
N VAL A 378 -16.04 -0.07 -5.13
CA VAL A 378 -15.72 -0.34 -6.54
C VAL A 378 -15.96 -1.81 -6.88
N THR A 379 -15.60 -2.75 -6.01
CA THR A 379 -15.89 -4.17 -6.20
C THR A 379 -17.40 -4.41 -6.37
N ALA A 380 -18.22 -3.83 -5.51
CA ALA A 380 -19.68 -3.92 -5.61
C ALA A 380 -20.23 -3.31 -6.90
N LYS A 381 -19.69 -2.16 -7.34
CA LYS A 381 -20.09 -1.52 -8.61
C LYS A 381 -19.77 -2.40 -9.82
N LEU A 382 -18.55 -2.96 -9.86
CA LEU A 382 -18.11 -3.83 -10.95
C LEU A 382 -18.91 -5.14 -10.98
N ALA A 383 -19.25 -5.71 -9.83
CA ALA A 383 -20.11 -6.90 -9.75
C ALA A 383 -21.54 -6.61 -10.23
N ARG A 384 -22.14 -5.51 -9.78
CA ARG A 384 -23.50 -5.11 -10.23
C ARG A 384 -23.59 -4.85 -11.74
N ARG A 385 -22.50 -4.35 -12.35
CA ARG A 385 -22.43 -4.12 -13.81
C ARG A 385 -22.08 -5.38 -14.60
N GLY A 386 -21.84 -6.51 -13.94
CA GLY A 386 -21.41 -7.75 -14.59
C GLY A 386 -19.99 -7.68 -15.18
N VAL A 387 -19.13 -6.74 -14.75
CA VAL A 387 -17.71 -6.71 -15.12
C VAL A 387 -16.96 -7.79 -14.34
N ILE A 388 -17.24 -7.90 -13.04
CA ILE A 388 -16.87 -9.05 -12.22
C ILE A 388 -18.02 -10.05 -12.33
N GLN A 389 -17.74 -11.23 -12.92
CA GLN A 389 -18.74 -12.25 -13.15
C GLN A 389 -19.01 -13.09 -11.89
N PRO A 390 -20.22 -13.64 -11.71
CA PRO A 390 -20.48 -14.61 -10.65
C PRO A 390 -19.51 -15.80 -10.70
N GLY A 391 -18.95 -16.16 -9.56
CA GLY A 391 -17.99 -17.26 -9.45
C GLY A 391 -16.53 -16.90 -9.69
N GLN A 392 -16.23 -15.70 -10.15
CA GLN A 392 -14.86 -15.21 -10.22
C GLN A 392 -14.29 -14.93 -8.82
N ARG A 393 -13.02 -15.29 -8.62
CA ARG A 393 -12.28 -15.00 -7.40
C ARG A 393 -11.78 -13.56 -7.41
N VAL A 394 -12.17 -12.81 -6.40
CA VAL A 394 -11.80 -11.40 -6.22
C VAL A 394 -10.96 -11.25 -4.97
N VAL A 395 -9.81 -10.60 -5.08
CA VAL A 395 -8.98 -10.19 -3.94
C VAL A 395 -9.02 -8.67 -3.82
N VAL A 396 -9.47 -8.16 -2.67
CA VAL A 396 -9.40 -6.73 -2.34
C VAL A 396 -8.20 -6.48 -1.43
N ILE A 397 -7.39 -5.47 -1.74
CA ILE A 397 -6.26 -5.08 -0.90
C ILE A 397 -6.72 -4.07 0.15
N SER A 398 -6.69 -4.46 1.42
CA SER A 398 -6.88 -3.59 2.58
C SER A 398 -5.53 -2.96 2.94
N THR A 399 -5.38 -1.66 2.67
CA THR A 399 -4.07 -1.00 2.67
C THR A 399 -3.63 -0.47 4.04
N ALA A 400 -4.58 -0.18 4.94
CA ALA A 400 -4.30 0.28 6.28
C ALA A 400 -5.33 -0.23 7.28
N HIS A 401 -4.94 -0.26 8.56
CA HIS A 401 -5.80 -0.69 9.65
C HIS A 401 -6.81 0.40 10.05
N GLY A 402 -8.05 0.03 10.36
CA GLY A 402 -9.10 0.96 10.75
C GLY A 402 -8.78 1.80 11.99
N LEU A 403 -7.96 1.29 12.91
CA LEU A 403 -7.51 2.03 14.12
C LEU A 403 -6.76 3.34 13.81
N LYS A 404 -6.16 3.46 12.62
CA LYS A 404 -5.52 4.71 12.19
C LYS A 404 -6.53 5.78 11.76
N PHE A 405 -7.79 5.42 11.64
CA PHE A 405 -8.89 6.26 11.14
C PHE A 405 -10.08 6.24 12.10
N SER A 406 -9.82 6.29 13.41
CA SER A 406 -10.83 6.22 14.47
C SER A 406 -11.86 7.34 14.36
N GLU A 407 -11.45 8.56 14.02
CA GLU A 407 -12.37 9.70 13.82
C GLU A 407 -13.40 9.42 12.70
N PHE A 408 -12.96 8.82 11.60
CA PHE A 408 -13.86 8.38 10.52
C PHE A 408 -14.86 7.32 11.01
N LYS A 409 -14.39 6.34 11.80
CA LYS A 409 -15.26 5.28 12.33
C LYS A 409 -16.28 5.81 13.31
N ILE A 410 -15.85 6.64 14.24
CA ILE A 410 -16.73 7.30 15.22
C ILE A 410 -17.75 8.16 14.48
N GLY A 411 -17.30 9.07 13.62
CA GLY A 411 -18.18 9.95 12.86
C GLY A 411 -19.20 9.22 11.99
N TYR A 412 -18.85 8.04 11.43
CA TYR A 412 -19.80 7.21 10.71
C TYR A 412 -20.92 6.70 11.63
N HIS A 413 -20.59 6.09 12.76
CA HIS A 413 -21.59 5.51 13.67
C HIS A 413 -22.41 6.57 14.42
N GLU A 414 -21.85 7.72 14.70
CA GLU A 414 -22.56 8.87 15.27
C GLU A 414 -23.42 9.62 14.22
N GLY A 415 -23.16 9.42 12.92
CA GLY A 415 -23.80 10.17 11.84
C GLY A 415 -23.29 11.61 11.73
N ALA A 416 -22.04 11.83 12.13
CA ALA A 416 -21.37 13.12 12.15
C ALA A 416 -20.46 13.37 10.92
N LEU A 417 -20.39 12.43 9.97
CA LEU A 417 -19.67 12.65 8.72
C LEU A 417 -20.47 13.64 7.85
N ALA A 418 -19.82 14.75 7.47
CA ALA A 418 -20.44 15.77 6.64
C ALA A 418 -20.83 15.19 5.26
N ASP A 419 -22.06 15.47 4.84
CA ASP A 419 -22.60 15.08 3.52
C ASP A 419 -22.53 13.57 3.22
N VAL A 420 -22.55 12.70 4.26
CA VAL A 420 -22.52 11.24 4.12
C VAL A 420 -23.78 10.61 4.71
N VAL A 421 -24.48 9.86 3.88
CA VAL A 421 -25.62 9.01 4.31
C VAL A 421 -25.08 7.68 4.86
N THR A 422 -25.21 7.47 6.19
CA THR A 422 -24.69 6.31 6.89
C THR A 422 -25.79 5.25 7.10
N ARG A 423 -25.80 4.19 6.28
CA ARG A 423 -26.86 3.14 6.27
C ARG A 423 -26.65 2.04 7.31
N HIS A 424 -25.43 1.85 7.80
CA HIS A 424 -25.04 0.76 8.69
C HIS A 424 -24.58 1.27 10.06
N ARG A 425 -25.17 2.37 10.53
CA ARG A 425 -24.88 2.94 11.85
C ARG A 425 -25.12 1.92 12.97
N ASN A 426 -24.27 1.97 13.97
CA ASN A 426 -24.40 1.16 15.17
C ASN A 426 -23.93 2.00 16.40
N PRO A 427 -24.65 3.06 16.77
CA PRO A 427 -24.30 3.85 17.94
C PRO A 427 -24.60 3.07 19.23
N PRO A 428 -23.90 3.35 20.35
CA PRO A 428 -24.23 2.76 21.63
C PRO A 428 -25.65 3.15 22.04
N VAL A 429 -26.33 2.21 22.71
CA VAL A 429 -27.66 2.46 23.31
C VAL A 429 -27.47 2.76 24.78
N GLU A 430 -27.84 3.95 25.21
CA GLU A 430 -27.80 4.33 26.64
C GLU A 430 -29.03 3.77 27.37
N LEU A 431 -28.80 3.09 28.48
CA LEU A 431 -29.83 2.49 29.30
C LEU A 431 -29.54 2.75 30.78
N PRO A 432 -30.59 2.82 31.64
CA PRO A 432 -30.38 2.80 33.07
C PRO A 432 -29.77 1.44 33.51
N ALA A 433 -29.05 1.42 34.63
CA ALA A 433 -28.48 0.21 35.22
C ALA A 433 -29.57 -0.68 35.82
N ASP A 434 -30.52 -1.13 35.00
CA ASP A 434 -31.66 -1.95 35.35
C ASP A 434 -31.72 -3.22 34.47
N ALA A 435 -31.75 -4.39 35.10
CA ALA A 435 -31.72 -5.65 34.37
C ALA A 435 -32.95 -5.87 33.46
N GLY A 436 -34.11 -5.34 33.85
CA GLY A 436 -35.34 -5.45 33.04
C GLY A 436 -35.24 -4.63 31.76
N ALA A 437 -34.78 -3.37 31.87
CA ALA A 437 -34.55 -2.48 30.72
C ALA A 437 -33.49 -3.06 29.75
N VAL A 438 -32.39 -3.57 30.29
CA VAL A 438 -31.33 -4.20 29.48
C VAL A 438 -31.84 -5.46 28.77
N LYS A 439 -32.57 -6.33 29.45
CA LYS A 439 -33.14 -7.55 28.86
C LYS A 439 -34.15 -7.21 27.75
N ALA A 440 -35.00 -6.22 27.97
CA ALA A 440 -35.99 -5.79 26.98
C ALA A 440 -35.31 -5.28 25.70
N GLU A 441 -34.23 -4.47 25.83
CA GLU A 441 -33.46 -3.99 24.69
C GLU A 441 -32.78 -5.13 23.93
N ILE A 442 -32.14 -6.07 24.62
CA ILE A 442 -31.51 -7.25 24.01
C ILE A 442 -32.54 -8.06 23.20
N VAL A 443 -33.74 -8.31 23.75
CA VAL A 443 -34.79 -9.03 23.03
C VAL A 443 -35.25 -8.28 21.79
N ARG A 444 -35.49 -6.98 21.91
CA ARG A 444 -35.86 -6.12 20.77
C ARG A 444 -34.81 -6.17 19.67
N TRP A 445 -33.55 -6.03 20.03
CA TRP A 445 -32.43 -6.07 19.08
C TRP A 445 -32.32 -7.43 18.37
N LEU A 446 -32.45 -8.54 19.10
CA LEU A 446 -32.40 -9.89 18.51
C LEU A 446 -33.56 -10.17 17.56
N GLN A 447 -34.74 -9.57 17.78
CA GLN A 447 -35.90 -9.71 16.86
C GLN A 447 -35.72 -8.91 15.56
N GLY A 448 -34.83 -7.92 15.56
CA GLY A 448 -34.53 -7.08 14.39
C GLY A 448 -33.35 -7.60 13.52
N GLN A 449 -32.71 -8.73 13.92
CA GLN A 449 -31.64 -9.35 13.14
C GLN A 449 -32.20 -10.34 12.11
#